data_ccf34bcbf04b83cfc1dac7a27352df6f
#
_entry.id   ccf34bcbf04b83cfc1dac7a27352df6f
#
_cell.length_a   1.000
_cell.length_b   1.000
_cell.length_c   1.000
_cell.angle_alpha   90.00
_cell.angle_beta   90.00
_cell.angle_gamma   90.00
#
_symmetry.space_group_name_H-M   'P 1'
#
loop_
_entity.id
_entity.type
_entity.pdbx_description
1 polymer ?
#
loop_
_entity_poly.entity_id
_entity_poly.type
_entity_poly.pdbx_seq_one_letter_code
_entity_poly.pdbx_strand_id
1 'polypeptide(L)'
;MEETTIAAISTAMSASGIGIVRISGPEAFEIASGVYRSKGGKKSLKNVPSHTIHYGYIYDNEEMVDEVLVMAMRGPRTYTGEDTIEIDCHGGVLAMKKVLETVLKNGAIIAEPGEFTKRAFLNGRIDLSQAEAVMDVIQSKNEYSLKNSVGQLKGSVRNTVQQIREKLLYHIAYIESALDDPEHYDLTGYSEELEQIVAEEKEKIQNLLKTAGDGKIIQEGIRTVILGKPNAGKSSLLNLLLGEDRAIVTDIAGTTRDVLEEYINLHGITLKIADTAGIRQTEDIVEKIGVSKAKEMAADAELILYVVDSSVPLDENDEEIIKILQEKKTIVLYSKTDLESAIDIEDLKSRINQPVIPISAKEETGITDLEEKIREMFFSGEIDFNDEVYITNERHRQELLKARESLSLVENSIESGMPEDFYSIDLTDAYESLGRILGESLGEDLVNEIFSKFCMGK
;
A
#
# COMPACT_ATOMS: atom_id res chain seq x y z
N MET A 1 15.66 -5.54 25.09
CA MET A 1 15.04 -6.69 24.40
C MET A 1 16.00 -7.85 24.55
N GLU A 2 15.53 -9.04 24.96
CA GLU A 2 16.36 -10.23 24.85
C GLU A 2 16.71 -10.41 23.37
N GLU A 3 17.99 -10.54 23.08
CA GLU A 3 18.49 -10.72 21.69
C GLU A 3 18.16 -12.13 21.20
N THR A 4 16.90 -12.37 20.87
CA THR A 4 16.42 -13.69 20.41
C THR A 4 16.71 -13.89 18.94
N THR A 5 17.01 -15.12 18.53
CA THR A 5 17.15 -15.50 17.13
C THR A 5 15.82 -16.05 16.61
N ILE A 6 15.28 -15.43 15.56
CA ILE A 6 14.00 -15.77 14.97
C ILE A 6 14.15 -16.50 13.65
N ALA A 7 13.12 -17.30 13.29
CA ALA A 7 13.06 -17.97 12.00
C ALA A 7 11.63 -18.03 11.46
N ALA A 8 11.49 -17.91 10.14
CA ALA A 8 10.22 -18.13 9.44
C ALA A 8 10.42 -18.54 7.96
N ILE A 9 9.37 -19.08 7.35
CA ILE A 9 9.30 -19.25 5.90
C ILE A 9 9.04 -17.89 5.28
N SER A 10 9.92 -17.45 4.36
CA SER A 10 9.87 -16.14 3.73
C SER A 10 9.28 -16.15 2.31
N THR A 11 8.92 -17.32 1.79
CA THR A 11 8.25 -17.50 0.49
C THR A 11 6.79 -17.89 0.69
N ALA A 12 5.99 -17.81 -0.36
CA ALA A 12 4.59 -18.22 -0.32
C ALA A 12 4.45 -19.70 0.08
N MET A 13 3.41 -20.03 0.86
CA MET A 13 3.08 -21.38 1.32
C MET A 13 2.31 -22.15 0.24
N SER A 14 2.89 -22.25 -0.95
CA SER A 14 2.36 -22.99 -2.09
C SER A 14 3.47 -23.83 -2.74
N ALA A 15 3.12 -24.86 -3.50
CA ALA A 15 4.09 -25.67 -4.21
C ALA A 15 4.85 -24.80 -5.25
N SER A 16 6.16 -24.75 -5.14
CA SER A 16 7.06 -23.97 -6.01
C SER A 16 8.39 -24.69 -6.19
N GLY A 17 9.27 -24.18 -7.05
CA GLY A 17 10.60 -24.77 -7.24
C GLY A 17 11.52 -24.57 -6.04
N ILE A 18 11.38 -23.43 -5.34
CA ILE A 18 12.25 -23.02 -4.21
C ILE A 18 11.37 -22.48 -3.09
N GLY A 19 11.72 -22.85 -1.84
CA GLY A 19 11.23 -22.25 -0.61
C GLY A 19 12.39 -21.71 0.21
N ILE A 20 12.18 -20.60 0.93
CA ILE A 20 13.21 -19.93 1.74
C ILE A 20 12.77 -19.93 3.19
N VAL A 21 13.64 -20.49 4.06
CA VAL A 21 13.56 -20.34 5.52
C VAL A 21 14.62 -19.33 5.93
N ARG A 22 14.20 -18.20 6.51
CA ARG A 22 15.09 -17.14 6.99
C ARG A 22 15.26 -17.24 8.50
N ILE A 23 16.50 -17.03 8.93
CA ILE A 23 16.92 -16.98 10.35
C ILE A 23 17.60 -15.64 10.56
N SER A 24 17.26 -14.88 11.60
CA SER A 24 17.89 -13.60 11.95
C SER A 24 18.10 -13.49 13.46
N GLY A 25 19.26 -13.01 13.84
CA GLY A 25 19.62 -12.78 15.25
C GLY A 25 21.04 -13.26 15.60
N PRO A 26 21.46 -13.08 16.85
CA PRO A 26 22.83 -13.32 17.28
C PRO A 26 23.29 -14.78 17.13
N GLU A 27 22.38 -15.74 17.24
CA GLU A 27 22.68 -17.17 17.13
C GLU A 27 22.42 -17.77 15.75
N ALA A 28 22.09 -16.94 14.72
CA ALA A 28 21.69 -17.42 13.39
C ALA A 28 22.74 -18.37 12.77
N PHE A 29 24.02 -18.05 12.88
CA PHE A 29 25.09 -18.89 12.36
C PHE A 29 25.32 -20.18 13.19
N GLU A 30 25.12 -20.11 14.51
CA GLU A 30 25.24 -21.27 15.40
C GLU A 30 24.13 -22.28 15.09
N ILE A 31 22.89 -21.83 15.06
CA ILE A 31 21.70 -22.65 14.78
C ILE A 31 21.79 -23.28 13.39
N ALA A 32 22.09 -22.47 12.37
CA ALA A 32 22.23 -22.98 11.01
C ALA A 32 23.37 -23.99 10.87
N SER A 33 24.49 -23.78 11.56
CA SER A 33 25.61 -24.74 11.58
C SER A 33 25.26 -26.05 12.26
N GLY A 34 24.35 -26.04 13.22
CA GLY A 34 23.87 -27.25 13.91
C GLY A 34 23.09 -28.19 13.01
N VAL A 35 22.35 -27.65 12.06
CA VAL A 35 21.48 -28.42 11.16
C VAL A 35 22.06 -28.64 9.77
N TYR A 36 23.08 -27.88 9.35
CA TYR A 36 23.68 -27.95 8.04
C TYR A 36 24.89 -28.87 7.96
N ARG A 37 24.96 -29.70 6.91
CA ARG A 37 26.13 -30.52 6.56
C ARG A 37 26.54 -30.24 5.12
N SER A 38 27.79 -29.81 4.89
CA SER A 38 28.33 -29.63 3.54
C SER A 38 28.56 -30.96 2.82
N LYS A 39 28.45 -30.99 1.50
CA LYS A 39 28.65 -32.20 0.67
C LYS A 39 29.98 -32.94 0.90
N GLY A 40 31.00 -32.29 1.44
CA GLY A 40 32.27 -32.89 1.79
C GLY A 40 32.53 -33.06 3.29
N GLY A 41 31.57 -32.79 4.15
CA GLY A 41 31.65 -32.94 5.61
C GLY A 41 32.63 -32.00 6.32
N LYS A 42 33.28 -31.08 5.59
CA LYS A 42 34.43 -30.29 6.09
C LYS A 42 34.14 -28.80 6.33
N LYS A 43 32.99 -28.25 5.93
CA LYS A 43 32.68 -26.82 6.09
C LYS A 43 31.60 -26.60 7.14
N SER A 44 31.93 -25.83 8.17
CA SER A 44 30.97 -25.24 9.11
C SER A 44 30.60 -23.83 8.64
N LEU A 45 29.36 -23.42 8.81
CA LEU A 45 28.90 -22.07 8.49
C LEU A 45 29.43 -21.02 9.48
N LYS A 46 29.91 -21.43 10.67
CA LYS A 46 30.39 -20.51 11.73
C LYS A 46 31.49 -19.56 11.26
N ASN A 47 32.36 -20.02 10.36
CA ASN A 47 33.56 -19.28 9.93
C ASN A 47 33.56 -18.92 8.45
N VAL A 48 32.40 -18.94 7.80
CA VAL A 48 32.33 -18.55 6.38
C VAL A 48 32.33 -17.03 6.23
N PRO A 49 32.85 -16.50 5.11
CA PRO A 49 32.71 -15.08 4.80
C PRO A 49 31.26 -14.67 4.63
N SER A 50 30.98 -13.39 4.95
CA SER A 50 29.65 -12.82 4.72
C SER A 50 29.32 -12.72 3.23
N HIS A 51 28.04 -12.83 2.88
CA HIS A 51 27.51 -12.77 1.51
C HIS A 51 28.04 -13.90 0.62
N THR A 52 28.05 -15.11 1.16
CA THR A 52 28.47 -16.32 0.45
C THR A 52 27.37 -17.37 0.47
N ILE A 53 27.35 -18.21 -0.58
CA ILE A 53 26.37 -19.28 -0.75
C ILE A 53 27.07 -20.63 -0.60
N HIS A 54 26.44 -21.55 0.13
CA HIS A 54 26.98 -22.85 0.47
C HIS A 54 25.98 -23.96 0.11
N TYR A 55 26.41 -24.87 -0.77
CA TYR A 55 25.64 -26.05 -1.12
C TYR A 55 25.84 -27.16 -0.08
N GLY A 56 24.74 -27.81 0.33
CA GLY A 56 24.77 -28.89 1.29
C GLY A 56 23.38 -29.46 1.58
N TYR A 57 23.22 -29.97 2.79
CA TYR A 57 22.02 -30.68 3.22
C TYR A 57 21.61 -30.21 4.62
N ILE A 58 20.30 -30.19 4.90
CA ILE A 58 19.75 -30.01 6.24
C ILE A 58 19.48 -31.39 6.84
N TYR A 59 19.83 -31.56 8.10
CA TYR A 59 19.62 -32.76 8.90
C TYR A 59 18.84 -32.45 10.17
N ASP A 60 17.83 -33.29 10.48
CA ASP A 60 17.24 -33.41 11.82
C ASP A 60 17.87 -34.63 12.48
N ASN A 61 18.83 -34.39 13.37
CA ASN A 61 19.72 -35.40 13.91
C ASN A 61 20.50 -36.16 12.79
N GLU A 62 20.17 -37.45 12.56
CA GLU A 62 20.80 -38.29 11.53
C GLU A 62 19.96 -38.36 10.23
N GLU A 63 18.74 -37.86 10.24
CA GLU A 63 17.83 -37.88 9.07
C GLU A 63 18.08 -36.69 8.16
N MET A 64 18.36 -36.93 6.87
CA MET A 64 18.46 -35.89 5.88
C MET A 64 17.05 -35.36 5.56
N VAL A 65 16.85 -34.06 5.81
CA VAL A 65 15.57 -33.37 5.58
C VAL A 65 15.47 -32.88 4.14
N ASP A 66 16.51 -32.20 3.64
CA ASP A 66 16.51 -31.63 2.29
C ASP A 66 17.94 -31.31 1.81
N GLU A 67 18.06 -31.20 0.49
CA GLU A 67 19.23 -30.66 -0.21
C GLU A 67 19.05 -29.16 -0.46
N VAL A 68 20.01 -28.33 -0.06
CA VAL A 68 19.80 -26.89 0.08
C VAL A 68 20.98 -26.06 -0.43
N LEU A 69 20.67 -24.78 -0.72
CA LEU A 69 21.65 -23.69 -0.74
C LEU A 69 21.47 -22.85 0.53
N VAL A 70 22.57 -22.52 1.20
CA VAL A 70 22.54 -21.68 2.41
C VAL A 70 23.28 -20.39 2.12
N MET A 71 22.56 -19.27 2.20
CA MET A 71 23.11 -17.93 2.08
C MET A 71 23.48 -17.42 3.48
N ALA A 72 24.74 -17.03 3.67
CA ALA A 72 25.29 -16.57 4.93
C ALA A 72 25.61 -15.07 4.87
N MET A 73 24.97 -14.27 5.72
CA MET A 73 25.10 -12.79 5.72
C MET A 73 25.30 -12.30 7.17
N ARG A 74 26.41 -11.59 7.40
CA ARG A 74 26.73 -11.00 8.71
C ARG A 74 26.29 -9.55 8.79
N GLY A 75 25.71 -9.19 9.92
CA GLY A 75 25.38 -7.81 10.24
C GLY A 75 26.61 -6.88 10.17
N PRO A 76 26.42 -5.56 9.99
CA PRO A 76 25.11 -4.87 9.87
C PRO A 76 24.56 -4.81 8.41
N ARG A 77 25.29 -5.31 7.40
CA ARG A 77 24.87 -5.25 5.97
C ARG A 77 23.96 -6.42 5.60
N THR A 78 22.80 -6.50 6.28
CA THR A 78 21.75 -7.51 6.07
C THR A 78 20.38 -6.84 6.03
N TYR A 79 19.31 -7.59 5.82
CA TYR A 79 17.97 -7.03 5.80
C TYR A 79 17.55 -6.47 7.18
N THR A 80 17.81 -7.21 8.25
CA THR A 80 17.47 -6.80 9.63
C THR A 80 18.53 -5.95 10.31
N GLY A 81 19.73 -5.86 9.74
CA GLY A 81 20.94 -5.35 10.42
C GLY A 81 21.61 -6.35 11.33
N GLU A 82 21.02 -7.54 11.53
CA GLU A 82 21.55 -8.64 12.35
C GLU A 82 22.24 -9.69 11.49
N ASP A 83 22.92 -10.66 12.13
CA ASP A 83 23.38 -11.87 11.48
C ASP A 83 22.18 -12.62 10.87
N THR A 84 22.22 -12.92 9.58
CA THR A 84 21.12 -13.52 8.83
C THR A 84 21.57 -14.72 8.04
N ILE A 85 20.79 -15.80 8.09
CA ILE A 85 20.95 -16.98 7.24
C ILE A 85 19.66 -17.20 6.46
N GLU A 86 19.77 -17.47 5.17
CA GLU A 86 18.66 -17.96 4.35
C GLU A 86 18.97 -19.36 3.88
N ILE A 87 18.02 -20.27 4.06
CA ILE A 87 18.08 -21.67 3.64
C ILE A 87 17.12 -21.83 2.48
N ASP A 88 17.66 -21.91 1.25
CA ASP A 88 16.92 -22.18 0.04
C ASP A 88 16.74 -23.70 -0.09
N CYS A 89 15.55 -24.16 0.22
CA CYS A 89 15.15 -25.57 0.17
C CYS A 89 14.18 -25.83 -1.00
N HIS A 90 13.78 -27.06 -1.23
CA HIS A 90 12.70 -27.35 -2.18
C HIS A 90 11.39 -26.72 -1.74
N GLY A 91 10.67 -26.11 -2.68
CA GLY A 91 9.46 -25.31 -2.43
C GLY A 91 8.19 -26.10 -2.15
N GLY A 92 8.30 -27.35 -1.72
CA GLY A 92 7.18 -28.12 -1.23
C GLY A 92 6.77 -27.66 0.17
N VAL A 93 5.47 -27.44 0.42
CA VAL A 93 4.95 -26.96 1.71
C VAL A 93 5.45 -27.82 2.88
N LEU A 94 5.49 -29.15 2.70
CA LEU A 94 5.96 -30.08 3.73
C LEU A 94 7.49 -29.96 3.94
N ALA A 95 8.26 -29.81 2.86
CA ALA A 95 9.71 -29.64 2.95
C ALA A 95 10.08 -28.36 3.69
N MET A 96 9.49 -27.23 3.32
CA MET A 96 9.69 -25.93 3.99
C MET A 96 9.34 -26.01 5.49
N LYS A 97 8.20 -26.63 5.85
CA LYS A 97 7.82 -26.84 7.25
C LYS A 97 8.81 -27.67 8.01
N LYS A 98 9.30 -28.76 7.42
CA LYS A 98 10.30 -29.65 8.03
C LYS A 98 11.63 -28.94 8.28
N VAL A 99 12.11 -28.13 7.30
CA VAL A 99 13.32 -27.32 7.45
C VAL A 99 13.12 -26.32 8.59
N LEU A 100 11.99 -25.58 8.62
CA LEU A 100 11.69 -24.64 9.70
C LEU A 100 11.62 -25.35 11.08
N GLU A 101 10.89 -26.46 11.20
CA GLU A 101 10.83 -27.24 12.45
C GLU A 101 12.23 -27.66 12.93
N THR A 102 13.10 -28.06 12.02
CA THR A 102 14.48 -28.44 12.35
C THR A 102 15.27 -27.27 12.89
N VAL A 103 15.12 -26.08 12.31
CA VAL A 103 15.75 -24.84 12.78
C VAL A 103 15.22 -24.44 14.16
N LEU A 104 13.89 -24.51 14.38
CA LEU A 104 13.27 -24.19 15.67
C LEU A 104 13.72 -25.14 16.80
N LYS A 105 13.83 -26.44 16.51
CA LYS A 105 14.39 -27.44 17.47
C LYS A 105 15.83 -27.15 17.90
N ASN A 106 16.58 -26.41 17.06
CA ASN A 106 17.97 -26.05 17.32
C ASN A 106 18.15 -24.65 17.95
N GLY A 107 17.07 -24.02 18.44
CA GLY A 107 17.13 -22.84 19.30
C GLY A 107 16.54 -21.56 18.69
N ALA A 108 16.17 -21.53 17.43
CA ALA A 108 15.41 -20.40 16.91
C ALA A 108 13.97 -20.39 17.45
N ILE A 109 13.38 -19.23 17.57
CA ILE A 109 11.94 -19.07 17.85
C ILE A 109 11.20 -18.68 16.56
N ILE A 110 9.91 -19.00 16.50
CA ILE A 110 9.10 -18.60 15.35
C ILE A 110 8.95 -17.07 15.32
N ALA A 111 9.21 -16.46 14.17
CA ALA A 111 9.03 -15.04 14.00
C ALA A 111 7.55 -14.65 14.01
N GLU A 112 7.23 -13.49 14.57
CA GLU A 112 5.92 -12.85 14.45
C GLU A 112 5.72 -12.26 13.03
N PRO A 113 4.47 -11.97 12.63
CA PRO A 113 4.21 -11.22 11.40
C PRO A 113 5.00 -9.90 11.39
N GLY A 114 5.69 -9.61 10.28
CA GLY A 114 6.48 -8.38 10.13
C GLY A 114 7.74 -8.26 10.97
N GLU A 115 8.12 -9.27 11.76
CA GLU A 115 9.21 -9.14 12.75
C GLU A 115 10.58 -8.84 12.12
N PHE A 116 10.90 -9.38 10.96
CA PHE A 116 12.17 -9.05 10.30
C PHE A 116 12.21 -7.57 9.87
N THR A 117 11.11 -7.02 9.37
CA THR A 117 11.03 -5.61 8.99
C THR A 117 11.01 -4.70 10.23
N LYS A 118 10.33 -5.14 11.31
CA LYS A 118 10.36 -4.46 12.61
C LYS A 118 11.79 -4.37 13.15
N ARG A 119 12.57 -5.46 13.09
CA ARG A 119 13.99 -5.45 13.48
C ARG A 119 14.84 -4.53 12.60
N ALA A 120 14.58 -4.50 11.28
CA ALA A 120 15.25 -3.56 10.38
C ALA A 120 14.96 -2.10 10.77
N PHE A 121 13.74 -1.78 11.19
CA PHE A 121 13.35 -0.48 11.71
C PHE A 121 14.02 -0.19 13.07
N LEU A 122 13.92 -1.09 14.04
CA LEU A 122 14.51 -0.90 15.37
C LEU A 122 16.04 -0.79 15.35
N ASN A 123 16.69 -1.45 14.39
CA ASN A 123 18.14 -1.35 14.17
C ASN A 123 18.54 -0.12 13.32
N GLY A 124 17.60 0.77 13.00
CA GLY A 124 17.84 2.02 12.27
C GLY A 124 18.25 1.86 10.80
N ARG A 125 18.07 0.66 10.23
CA ARG A 125 18.35 0.42 8.81
C ARG A 125 17.36 1.12 7.89
N ILE A 126 16.10 1.14 8.28
CA ILE A 126 14.97 1.81 7.60
C ILE A 126 14.16 2.58 8.64
N ASP A 127 13.49 3.65 8.21
CA ASP A 127 12.48 4.32 9.02
C ASP A 127 11.10 3.68 8.82
N LEU A 128 10.09 4.16 9.55
CA LEU A 128 8.76 3.56 9.51
C LEU A 128 8.09 3.75 8.15
N SER A 129 8.29 4.88 7.45
CA SER A 129 7.72 5.10 6.12
C SER A 129 8.29 4.12 5.09
N GLN A 130 9.58 3.80 5.20
CA GLN A 130 10.23 2.78 4.38
C GLN A 130 9.77 1.36 4.74
N ALA A 131 9.53 1.10 6.03
CA ALA A 131 9.00 -0.19 6.48
C ALA A 131 7.59 -0.43 5.91
N GLU A 132 6.70 0.55 5.98
CA GLU A 132 5.36 0.49 5.38
C GLU A 132 5.45 0.28 3.86
N ALA A 133 6.38 0.97 3.18
CA ALA A 133 6.62 0.81 1.75
C ALA A 133 7.04 -0.62 1.35
N VAL A 134 7.65 -1.41 2.23
CA VAL A 134 7.93 -2.86 1.96
C VAL A 134 6.63 -3.61 1.69
N MET A 135 5.58 -3.36 2.49
CA MET A 135 4.27 -3.99 2.28
C MET A 135 3.60 -3.47 1.02
N ASP A 136 3.69 -2.17 0.77
CA ASP A 136 3.12 -1.55 -0.42
C ASP A 136 3.72 -2.13 -1.71
N VAL A 137 5.04 -2.39 -1.74
CA VAL A 137 5.72 -3.08 -2.86
C VAL A 137 5.15 -4.50 -3.05
N ILE A 138 4.94 -5.25 -1.97
CA ILE A 138 4.43 -6.63 -2.03
C ILE A 138 2.97 -6.67 -2.50
N GLN A 139 2.18 -5.68 -2.08
CA GLN A 139 0.75 -5.61 -2.36
C GLN A 139 0.39 -4.83 -3.62
N SER A 140 1.36 -4.23 -4.30
CA SER A 140 1.14 -3.43 -5.51
C SER A 140 0.36 -4.20 -6.56
N LYS A 141 -0.70 -3.57 -7.11
CA LYS A 141 -1.61 -4.16 -8.10
C LYS A 141 -1.40 -3.62 -9.52
N ASN A 142 -0.60 -2.56 -9.66
CA ASN A 142 -0.28 -1.94 -10.94
C ASN A 142 1.13 -1.36 -10.91
N GLU A 143 1.65 -1.01 -12.09
CA GLU A 143 3.02 -0.48 -12.24
C GLU A 143 3.22 0.84 -11.52
N TYR A 144 2.19 1.67 -11.42
CA TYR A 144 2.26 2.97 -10.76
C TYR A 144 2.38 2.82 -9.24
N SER A 145 1.54 1.95 -8.66
CA SER A 145 1.65 1.58 -7.25
C SER A 145 3.04 1.03 -6.93
N LEU A 146 3.55 0.11 -7.77
CA LEU A 146 4.88 -0.45 -7.60
C LEU A 146 5.97 0.62 -7.68
N LYS A 147 5.94 1.50 -8.70
CA LYS A 147 6.92 2.57 -8.89
C LYS A 147 6.94 3.52 -7.69
N ASN A 148 5.76 3.96 -7.23
CA ASN A 148 5.64 4.82 -6.06
C ASN A 148 6.17 4.14 -4.79
N SER A 149 5.75 2.89 -4.53
CA SER A 149 6.19 2.13 -3.35
C SER A 149 7.71 1.91 -3.34
N VAL A 150 8.32 1.63 -4.52
CA VAL A 150 9.79 1.55 -4.66
C VAL A 150 10.44 2.91 -4.41
N GLY A 151 9.84 4.01 -4.83
CA GLY A 151 10.28 5.37 -4.52
C GLY A 151 10.28 5.62 -3.00
N GLN A 152 9.19 5.29 -2.32
CA GLN A 152 9.08 5.40 -0.86
C GLN A 152 10.09 4.50 -0.14
N LEU A 153 10.28 3.27 -0.60
CA LEU A 153 11.29 2.34 -0.07
C LEU A 153 12.72 2.91 -0.20
N LYS A 154 13.01 3.68 -1.27
CA LYS A 154 14.27 4.41 -1.44
C LYS A 154 14.37 5.68 -0.58
N GLY A 155 13.31 6.05 0.13
CA GLY A 155 13.28 7.16 1.08
C GLY A 155 12.75 8.48 0.50
N SER A 156 11.93 8.48 -0.54
CA SER A 156 11.38 9.73 -1.10
C SER A 156 10.59 10.53 -0.06
N VAL A 157 9.67 9.87 0.70
CA VAL A 157 8.92 10.49 1.80
C VAL A 157 9.86 10.93 2.92
N ARG A 158 10.76 10.03 3.35
CA ARG A 158 11.77 10.32 4.39
C ARG A 158 12.54 11.61 4.08
N ASN A 159 13.12 11.70 2.88
CA ASN A 159 13.99 12.80 2.51
C ASN A 159 13.23 14.13 2.51
N THR A 160 12.01 14.14 1.96
CA THR A 160 11.18 15.36 1.94
C THR A 160 10.79 15.80 3.35
N VAL A 161 10.32 14.87 4.18
CA VAL A 161 9.94 15.14 5.57
C VAL A 161 11.15 15.62 6.37
N GLN A 162 12.32 15.00 6.17
CA GLN A 162 13.53 15.36 6.89
C GLN A 162 14.04 16.75 6.53
N GLN A 163 13.97 17.17 5.25
CA GLN A 163 14.32 18.51 4.83
C GLN A 163 13.45 19.58 5.51
N ILE A 164 12.13 19.35 5.61
CA ILE A 164 11.24 20.27 6.32
C ILE A 164 11.64 20.31 7.80
N ARG A 165 11.81 19.17 8.43
CA ARG A 165 12.18 19.07 9.86
C ARG A 165 13.51 19.75 10.18
N GLU A 166 14.53 19.60 9.35
CA GLU A 166 15.82 20.25 9.55
C GLU A 166 15.69 21.78 9.59
N LYS A 167 14.85 22.35 8.72
CA LYS A 167 14.56 23.79 8.76
C LYS A 167 13.81 24.20 10.01
N LEU A 168 12.74 23.48 10.37
CA LEU A 168 11.98 23.78 11.59
C LEU A 168 12.88 23.70 12.84
N LEU A 169 13.70 22.65 12.94
CA LEU A 169 14.62 22.46 14.05
C LEU A 169 15.63 23.61 14.18
N TYR A 170 16.15 24.11 13.05
CA TYR A 170 17.04 25.26 13.05
C TYR A 170 16.38 26.51 13.69
N HIS A 171 15.14 26.81 13.31
CA HIS A 171 14.39 27.94 13.82
C HIS A 171 13.95 27.76 15.27
N ILE A 172 13.55 26.56 15.67
CA ILE A 172 13.29 26.22 17.08
C ILE A 172 14.55 26.50 17.92
N ALA A 173 15.69 25.93 17.53
CA ALA A 173 16.96 26.11 18.24
C ALA A 173 17.43 27.57 18.27
N TYR A 174 17.18 28.33 17.20
CA TYR A 174 17.51 29.75 17.17
C TYR A 174 16.65 30.55 18.15
N ILE A 175 15.33 30.35 18.19
CA ILE A 175 14.41 31.01 19.11
C ILE A 175 14.79 30.67 20.56
N GLU A 176 14.95 29.38 20.88
CA GLU A 176 15.33 28.95 22.24
C GLU A 176 16.67 29.56 22.70
N SER A 177 17.66 29.61 21.77
CA SER A 177 18.94 30.24 22.07
C SER A 177 18.81 31.76 22.32
N ALA A 178 17.93 32.44 21.58
CA ALA A 178 17.70 33.86 21.74
C ALA A 178 16.94 34.19 23.03
N LEU A 179 16.06 33.31 23.46
CA LEU A 179 15.34 33.43 24.75
C LEU A 179 16.31 33.25 25.95
N ASP A 180 17.23 32.27 25.82
CA ASP A 180 18.20 31.96 26.87
C ASP A 180 19.33 32.97 26.97
N ASP A 181 19.77 33.54 25.83
CA ASP A 181 20.91 34.50 25.79
C ASP A 181 20.62 35.70 24.87
N PRO A 182 19.72 36.61 25.30
CA PRO A 182 19.29 37.76 24.49
C PRO A 182 20.37 38.79 24.23
N GLU A 183 21.53 38.69 24.92
CA GLU A 183 22.66 39.60 24.69
C GLU A 183 23.45 39.24 23.43
N HIS A 184 23.40 37.97 22.99
CA HIS A 184 24.16 37.47 21.85
C HIS A 184 23.29 37.13 20.63
N TYR A 185 21.97 37.03 20.78
CA TYR A 185 21.03 36.74 19.71
C TYR A 185 20.00 37.88 19.57
N ASP A 186 19.83 38.38 18.35
CA ASP A 186 18.90 39.48 18.04
C ASP A 186 17.69 38.93 17.26
N LEU A 187 16.49 39.07 17.82
CA LEU A 187 15.23 38.71 17.19
C LEU A 187 14.57 39.88 16.43
N THR A 188 15.24 41.02 16.29
CA THR A 188 14.70 42.18 15.56
C THR A 188 14.48 41.84 14.09
N GLY A 189 13.22 41.89 13.63
CA GLY A 189 12.83 41.54 12.26
C GLY A 189 12.82 40.05 11.97
N TYR A 190 13.00 39.19 12.99
CA TYR A 190 13.03 37.76 12.84
C TYR A 190 11.63 37.18 12.53
N SER A 191 10.55 37.82 13.00
CA SER A 191 9.18 37.40 12.74
C SER A 191 8.85 37.38 11.25
N GLU A 192 9.32 38.41 10.49
CA GLU A 192 9.11 38.47 9.03
C GLU A 192 9.91 37.41 8.27
N GLU A 193 11.13 37.08 8.74
CA GLU A 193 11.94 36.00 8.18
C GLU A 193 11.28 34.64 8.45
N LEU A 194 10.83 34.41 9.69
CA LEU A 194 10.17 33.17 10.09
C LEU A 194 8.86 32.97 9.33
N GLU A 195 8.07 34.02 9.13
CA GLU A 195 6.82 33.97 8.38
C GLU A 195 7.05 33.43 6.95
N GLN A 196 8.08 33.90 6.25
CA GLN A 196 8.43 33.43 4.93
C GLN A 196 8.81 31.93 4.92
N ILE A 197 9.62 31.51 5.88
CA ILE A 197 10.04 30.10 6.00
C ILE A 197 8.85 29.19 6.32
N VAL A 198 7.99 29.62 7.25
CA VAL A 198 6.79 28.86 7.61
C VAL A 198 5.85 28.72 6.40
N ALA A 199 5.66 29.78 5.62
CA ALA A 199 4.86 29.74 4.40
C ALA A 199 5.45 28.76 3.35
N GLU A 200 6.79 28.79 3.14
CA GLU A 200 7.46 27.85 2.21
C GLU A 200 7.30 26.38 2.66
N GLU A 201 7.54 26.08 3.94
CA GLU A 201 7.45 24.72 4.44
C GLU A 201 6.01 24.21 4.48
N LYS A 202 5.06 25.10 4.80
CA LYS A 202 3.62 24.81 4.72
C LYS A 202 3.14 24.52 3.29
N GLU A 203 3.68 25.22 2.28
CA GLU A 203 3.40 24.93 0.87
C GLU A 203 3.92 23.54 0.47
N LYS A 204 5.12 23.14 0.91
CA LYS A 204 5.63 21.79 0.67
C LYS A 204 4.73 20.72 1.28
N ILE A 205 4.29 20.90 2.54
CA ILE A 205 3.34 19.99 3.18
C ILE A 205 2.01 19.96 2.41
N GLN A 206 1.52 21.13 1.96
CA GLN A 206 0.29 21.20 1.17
C GLN A 206 0.41 20.46 -0.17
N ASN A 207 1.57 20.48 -0.82
CA ASN A 207 1.80 19.72 -2.04
C ASN A 207 1.81 18.21 -1.79
N LEU A 208 2.43 17.74 -0.68
CA LEU A 208 2.34 16.35 -0.25
C LEU A 208 0.88 15.93 0.04
N LEU A 209 0.10 16.80 0.67
CA LEU A 209 -1.32 16.53 0.96
C LEU A 209 -2.20 16.46 -0.30
N LYS A 210 -1.88 17.24 -1.35
CA LYS A 210 -2.59 17.17 -2.64
C LYS A 210 -2.45 15.80 -3.28
N THR A 211 -1.26 15.18 -3.18
CA THR A 211 -1.00 13.85 -3.75
C THR A 211 -1.64 12.72 -2.93
N ALA A 212 -2.07 12.96 -1.70
CA ALA A 212 -2.56 11.91 -0.80
C ALA A 212 -3.88 11.26 -1.29
N GLY A 213 -4.77 12.04 -1.92
CA GLY A 213 -6.00 11.49 -2.49
C GLY A 213 -5.73 10.54 -3.65
N ASP A 214 -4.91 10.99 -4.59
CA ASP A 214 -4.55 10.22 -5.78
C ASP A 214 -3.67 9.02 -5.40
N GLY A 215 -2.75 9.19 -4.46
CA GLY A 215 -1.88 8.12 -3.95
C GLY A 215 -2.66 6.95 -3.33
N LYS A 216 -3.71 7.23 -2.56
CA LYS A 216 -4.59 6.19 -2.01
C LYS A 216 -5.29 5.41 -3.12
N ILE A 217 -5.83 6.09 -4.12
CA ILE A 217 -6.50 5.46 -5.26
C ILE A 217 -5.52 4.59 -6.06
N ILE A 218 -4.31 5.07 -6.27
CA ILE A 218 -3.25 4.32 -6.96
C ILE A 218 -2.91 3.02 -6.21
N GLN A 219 -2.84 3.08 -4.88
CA GLN A 219 -2.44 1.95 -4.04
C GLN A 219 -3.57 0.94 -3.81
N GLU A 220 -4.74 1.39 -3.38
CA GLU A 220 -5.87 0.55 -3.00
C GLU A 220 -6.76 0.16 -4.20
N GLY A 221 -6.74 0.97 -5.26
CA GLY A 221 -7.69 0.91 -6.36
C GLY A 221 -9.03 1.57 -6.02
N ILE A 222 -9.89 1.72 -7.04
CA ILE A 222 -11.23 2.30 -6.91
C ILE A 222 -12.24 1.20 -6.61
N ARG A 223 -12.92 1.26 -5.47
CA ARG A 223 -14.00 0.31 -5.14
C ARG A 223 -15.16 0.52 -6.09
N THR A 224 -15.33 -0.43 -7.01
CA THR A 224 -16.24 -0.32 -8.13
C THR A 224 -17.32 -1.40 -8.06
N VAL A 225 -18.55 -0.99 -8.29
CA VAL A 225 -19.72 -1.87 -8.40
C VAL A 225 -20.29 -1.78 -9.81
N ILE A 226 -20.59 -2.94 -10.42
CA ILE A 226 -21.26 -3.02 -11.71
C ILE A 226 -22.75 -3.31 -11.47
N LEU A 227 -23.60 -2.35 -11.75
CA LEU A 227 -25.05 -2.45 -11.63
C LEU A 227 -25.72 -2.52 -13.02
N GLY A 228 -26.93 -3.02 -13.06
CA GLY A 228 -27.75 -3.13 -14.28
C GLY A 228 -28.68 -4.32 -14.23
N LYS A 229 -29.70 -4.32 -15.09
CA LYS A 229 -30.69 -5.40 -15.19
C LYS A 229 -30.05 -6.74 -15.55
N PRO A 230 -30.77 -7.87 -15.35
CA PRO A 230 -30.41 -9.15 -15.97
C PRO A 230 -30.22 -8.98 -17.47
N ASN A 231 -29.22 -9.64 -18.03
CA ASN A 231 -28.88 -9.61 -19.46
C ASN A 231 -28.51 -8.24 -20.06
N ALA A 232 -28.32 -7.19 -19.26
CA ALA A 232 -27.85 -5.87 -19.74
C ALA A 232 -26.41 -5.88 -20.29
N GLY A 233 -25.67 -6.98 -20.10
CA GLY A 233 -24.28 -7.10 -20.58
C GLY A 233 -23.21 -7.00 -19.47
N LYS A 234 -23.58 -7.06 -18.19
CA LYS A 234 -22.63 -6.95 -17.05
C LYS A 234 -21.51 -8.01 -17.10
N SER A 235 -21.86 -9.28 -17.33
CA SER A 235 -20.85 -10.36 -17.42
C SER A 235 -19.97 -10.22 -18.66
N SER A 236 -20.54 -9.76 -19.79
CA SER A 236 -19.78 -9.49 -21.02
C SER A 236 -18.82 -8.30 -20.81
N LEU A 237 -19.27 -7.24 -20.15
CA LEU A 237 -18.43 -6.13 -19.75
C LEU A 237 -17.30 -6.59 -18.84
N LEU A 238 -17.62 -7.35 -17.79
CA LEU A 238 -16.62 -7.87 -16.85
C LEU A 238 -15.56 -8.71 -17.59
N ASN A 239 -15.98 -9.61 -18.48
CA ASN A 239 -15.06 -10.43 -19.28
C ASN A 239 -14.20 -9.58 -20.22
N LEU A 240 -14.76 -8.52 -20.82
CA LEU A 240 -14.02 -7.57 -21.66
C LEU A 240 -12.97 -6.80 -20.84
N LEU A 241 -13.32 -6.37 -19.63
CA LEU A 241 -12.41 -5.70 -18.71
C LEU A 241 -11.35 -6.65 -18.13
N LEU A 242 -11.64 -7.95 -18.02
CA LEU A 242 -10.72 -8.99 -17.54
C LEU A 242 -9.81 -9.57 -18.64
N GLY A 243 -9.91 -9.14 -19.90
CA GLY A 243 -9.12 -9.67 -21.03
C GLY A 243 -7.66 -9.98 -20.69
N GLU A 244 -7.01 -10.91 -21.43
CA GLU A 244 -5.79 -11.66 -21.03
C GLU A 244 -4.62 -10.83 -20.45
N ASP A 245 -4.52 -9.54 -20.78
CA ASP A 245 -3.45 -8.65 -20.29
C ASP A 245 -3.88 -7.70 -19.15
N ARG A 246 -5.14 -7.75 -18.67
CA ARG A 246 -5.72 -6.75 -17.77
C ARG A 246 -6.07 -7.28 -16.38
N ALA A 247 -6.14 -8.60 -16.19
CA ALA A 247 -6.50 -9.20 -14.91
C ALA A 247 -5.27 -9.55 -14.07
N ILE A 248 -5.15 -9.00 -12.88
CA ILE A 248 -4.24 -9.50 -11.85
C ILE A 248 -5.06 -10.33 -10.87
N VAL A 249 -5.18 -11.63 -11.14
CA VAL A 249 -5.74 -12.58 -10.17
C VAL A 249 -4.64 -12.88 -9.14
N THR A 250 -4.71 -12.28 -7.97
CA THR A 250 -3.81 -12.63 -6.88
C THR A 250 -4.48 -13.67 -6.00
N ASP A 251 -4.15 -14.95 -6.20
CA ASP A 251 -4.34 -15.98 -5.19
C ASP A 251 -3.35 -15.71 -4.02
N ILE A 252 -3.68 -14.81 -3.13
CA ILE A 252 -2.97 -14.71 -1.85
C ILE A 252 -3.45 -15.86 -0.98
N ALA A 253 -2.68 -16.94 -0.95
CA ALA A 253 -2.92 -18.08 -0.09
C ALA A 253 -2.88 -17.61 1.38
N GLY A 254 -4.05 -17.53 2.03
CA GLY A 254 -4.18 -17.15 3.45
C GLY A 254 -5.46 -16.40 3.82
N THR A 255 -6.22 -15.85 2.86
CA THR A 255 -7.45 -15.10 3.12
C THR A 255 -8.69 -15.91 2.71
N THR A 256 -8.94 -17.04 3.38
CA THR A 256 -10.01 -18.01 3.01
C THR A 256 -11.41 -17.64 3.52
N ARG A 257 -11.73 -16.38 3.78
CA ARG A 257 -13.07 -16.01 4.29
C ARG A 257 -13.69 -14.73 3.76
N ASP A 258 -12.97 -13.93 2.96
CA ASP A 258 -13.53 -12.69 2.45
C ASP A 258 -13.97 -12.84 0.99
N VAL A 259 -15.00 -12.10 0.63
CA VAL A 259 -15.64 -11.97 -0.69
C VAL A 259 -14.59 -12.02 -1.80
N LEU A 260 -14.81 -12.83 -2.84
CA LEU A 260 -13.94 -12.89 -4.02
C LEU A 260 -13.89 -11.52 -4.69
N GLU A 261 -12.88 -10.74 -4.33
CA GLU A 261 -12.59 -9.45 -4.94
C GLU A 261 -11.75 -9.68 -6.20
N GLU A 262 -12.16 -9.11 -7.30
CA GLU A 262 -11.39 -9.13 -8.55
C GLU A 262 -10.80 -7.74 -8.80
N TYR A 263 -9.53 -7.72 -9.20
CA TYR A 263 -8.83 -6.49 -9.54
C TYR A 263 -8.64 -6.40 -11.04
N ILE A 264 -9.10 -5.30 -11.63
CA ILE A 264 -8.98 -5.01 -13.06
C ILE A 264 -8.04 -3.82 -13.22
N ASN A 265 -7.00 -3.96 -14.03
CA ASN A 265 -6.09 -2.89 -14.34
C ASN A 265 -6.46 -2.25 -15.69
N LEU A 266 -6.89 -1.01 -15.66
CA LEU A 266 -7.17 -0.18 -16.84
C LEU A 266 -6.02 0.83 -17.02
N HIS A 267 -4.96 0.44 -17.75
CA HIS A 267 -3.76 1.27 -18.02
C HIS A 267 -3.22 2.01 -16.77
N GLY A 268 -3.07 1.26 -15.67
CA GLY A 268 -2.53 1.77 -14.42
C GLY A 268 -3.57 2.23 -13.40
N ILE A 269 -4.84 2.30 -13.74
CA ILE A 269 -5.95 2.50 -12.81
C ILE A 269 -6.49 1.13 -12.39
N THR A 270 -6.42 0.83 -11.11
CA THR A 270 -6.97 -0.42 -10.58
C THR A 270 -8.42 -0.23 -10.16
N LEU A 271 -9.32 -1.03 -10.73
CA LEU A 271 -10.70 -1.17 -10.25
C LEU A 271 -10.79 -2.41 -9.35
N LYS A 272 -11.29 -2.23 -8.14
CA LYS A 272 -11.60 -3.29 -7.19
C LYS A 272 -13.08 -3.61 -7.31
N ILE A 273 -13.41 -4.70 -8.02
CA ILE A 273 -14.80 -5.08 -8.30
C ILE A 273 -15.38 -5.84 -7.11
N ALA A 274 -16.44 -5.31 -6.54
CA ALA A 274 -17.17 -5.95 -5.45
C ALA A 274 -18.20 -6.95 -6.00
N ASP A 275 -18.36 -8.10 -5.31
CA ASP A 275 -19.37 -9.17 -5.55
C ASP A 275 -19.35 -9.75 -6.99
N THR A 276 -18.18 -10.16 -7.44
CA THR A 276 -18.03 -10.85 -8.75
C THR A 276 -18.75 -12.18 -8.82
N ALA A 277 -18.98 -12.87 -7.68
CA ALA A 277 -19.72 -14.10 -7.61
C ALA A 277 -21.19 -13.92 -8.07
N GLY A 278 -21.83 -12.80 -7.70
CA GLY A 278 -23.17 -12.46 -8.15
C GLY A 278 -23.25 -12.12 -9.65
N ILE A 279 -22.15 -11.66 -10.24
CA ILE A 279 -22.09 -11.34 -11.68
C ILE A 279 -21.83 -12.57 -12.54
N ARG A 280 -21.11 -13.59 -12.03
CA ARG A 280 -20.75 -14.81 -12.75
C ARG A 280 -21.81 -15.94 -12.68
N GLN A 281 -22.63 -15.99 -11.60
CA GLN A 281 -23.65 -17.04 -11.40
C GLN A 281 -25.03 -16.61 -11.90
N THR A 282 -25.15 -16.30 -13.18
CA THR A 282 -26.30 -15.57 -13.75
C THR A 282 -27.43 -16.40 -14.35
N GLU A 283 -27.71 -17.63 -13.98
CA GLU A 283 -28.90 -18.21 -14.58
C GLU A 283 -30.13 -18.43 -13.69
N ASP A 284 -30.03 -18.46 -12.32
CA ASP A 284 -31.23 -18.79 -11.53
C ASP A 284 -31.49 -18.00 -10.23
N ILE A 285 -30.60 -17.11 -9.78
CA ILE A 285 -30.77 -16.41 -8.48
C ILE A 285 -31.04 -14.90 -8.60
N VAL A 286 -30.84 -14.32 -9.78
CA VAL A 286 -30.80 -12.86 -10.01
C VAL A 286 -32.17 -12.23 -10.30
N GLU A 287 -33.23 -13.00 -10.48
CA GLU A 287 -34.59 -12.44 -10.72
C GLU A 287 -35.18 -11.62 -9.56
N LYS A 288 -34.50 -11.59 -8.40
CA LYS A 288 -34.95 -10.82 -7.21
C LYS A 288 -33.91 -9.89 -6.58
N ILE A 289 -32.88 -9.47 -7.31
CA ILE A 289 -32.02 -8.40 -6.81
C ILE A 289 -32.75 -7.08 -7.01
N GLY A 290 -33.68 -6.80 -6.10
CA GLY A 290 -34.45 -5.58 -6.06
C GLY A 290 -33.55 -4.36 -5.75
N VAL A 291 -34.09 -3.18 -5.96
CA VAL A 291 -33.52 -1.87 -5.65
C VAL A 291 -32.82 -1.78 -4.28
N SER A 292 -33.26 -2.59 -3.28
CA SER A 292 -32.63 -2.64 -1.96
C SER A 292 -31.19 -3.20 -1.98
N LYS A 293 -30.90 -4.24 -2.77
CA LYS A 293 -29.55 -4.79 -2.85
C LYS A 293 -28.63 -3.88 -3.69
N ALA A 294 -29.17 -3.26 -4.74
CA ALA A 294 -28.44 -2.23 -5.48
C ALA A 294 -28.04 -1.07 -4.58
N LYS A 295 -28.92 -0.63 -3.66
CA LYS A 295 -28.61 0.38 -2.64
C LYS A 295 -27.51 -0.06 -1.69
N GLU A 296 -27.57 -1.29 -1.19
CA GLU A 296 -26.58 -1.84 -0.28
C GLU A 296 -25.21 -1.91 -0.95
N MET A 297 -25.14 -2.44 -2.18
CA MET A 297 -23.88 -2.51 -2.95
C MET A 297 -23.35 -1.12 -3.31
N ALA A 298 -24.23 -0.16 -3.63
CA ALA A 298 -23.84 1.21 -3.94
C ALA A 298 -23.35 1.98 -2.70
N ALA A 299 -23.75 1.58 -1.48
CA ALA A 299 -23.39 2.30 -0.25
C ALA A 299 -21.89 2.41 -0.05
N ASP A 300 -21.14 1.31 -0.26
CA ASP A 300 -19.71 1.22 -0.06
C ASP A 300 -18.88 1.48 -1.33
N ALA A 301 -19.53 1.66 -2.49
CA ALA A 301 -18.86 1.91 -3.75
C ALA A 301 -18.35 3.35 -3.86
N GLU A 302 -17.12 3.49 -4.40
CA GLU A 302 -16.54 4.78 -4.81
C GLU A 302 -16.88 5.13 -6.25
N LEU A 303 -17.07 4.10 -7.09
CA LEU A 303 -17.51 4.20 -8.49
C LEU A 303 -18.64 3.20 -8.75
N ILE A 304 -19.66 3.66 -9.44
CA ILE A 304 -20.72 2.80 -9.96
C ILE A 304 -20.64 2.78 -11.48
N LEU A 305 -20.53 1.60 -12.08
CA LEU A 305 -20.70 1.37 -13.50
C LEU A 305 -22.12 0.83 -13.73
N TYR A 306 -23.01 1.68 -14.19
CA TYR A 306 -24.39 1.30 -14.46
C TYR A 306 -24.57 0.91 -15.93
N VAL A 307 -24.84 -0.37 -16.17
CA VAL A 307 -24.98 -0.95 -17.53
C VAL A 307 -26.44 -0.91 -17.95
N VAL A 308 -26.72 -0.16 -19.01
CA VAL A 308 -28.04 -0.03 -19.62
C VAL A 308 -28.01 -0.70 -21.01
N ASP A 309 -28.91 -1.65 -21.24
CA ASP A 309 -29.08 -2.29 -22.55
C ASP A 309 -29.76 -1.33 -23.54
N SER A 310 -29.06 -0.90 -24.55
CA SER A 310 -29.59 0.05 -25.55
C SER A 310 -30.71 -0.53 -26.40
N SER A 311 -30.78 -1.85 -26.53
CA SER A 311 -31.76 -2.54 -27.38
C SER A 311 -33.13 -2.75 -26.71
N VAL A 312 -33.30 -2.37 -25.43
CA VAL A 312 -34.54 -2.55 -24.66
C VAL A 312 -34.96 -1.23 -24.03
N PRO A 313 -36.25 -0.83 -24.10
CA PRO A 313 -36.73 0.40 -23.47
C PRO A 313 -36.47 0.39 -21.95
N LEU A 314 -36.28 1.61 -21.38
CA LEU A 314 -36.20 1.80 -19.94
C LEU A 314 -37.56 1.46 -19.29
N ASP A 315 -37.52 0.89 -18.09
CA ASP A 315 -38.70 0.60 -17.28
C ASP A 315 -38.63 1.25 -15.88
N GLU A 316 -39.64 1.02 -15.04
CA GLU A 316 -39.73 1.58 -13.70
C GLU A 316 -38.52 1.22 -12.81
N ASN A 317 -37.90 0.04 -12.99
CA ASN A 317 -36.74 -0.35 -12.22
C ASN A 317 -35.50 0.46 -12.61
N ASP A 318 -35.33 0.80 -13.90
CA ASP A 318 -34.26 1.69 -14.34
C ASP A 318 -34.40 3.08 -13.71
N GLU A 319 -35.63 3.62 -13.68
CA GLU A 319 -35.90 4.93 -13.08
C GLU A 319 -35.61 4.95 -11.56
N GLU A 320 -35.89 3.86 -10.85
CA GLU A 320 -35.56 3.75 -9.43
C GLU A 320 -34.04 3.65 -9.20
N ILE A 321 -33.33 2.89 -10.04
CA ILE A 321 -31.85 2.80 -9.96
C ILE A 321 -31.25 4.16 -10.29
N ILE A 322 -31.67 4.84 -11.33
CA ILE A 322 -31.18 6.17 -11.74
C ILE A 322 -31.27 7.18 -10.56
N LYS A 323 -32.33 7.14 -9.76
CA LYS A 323 -32.45 8.02 -8.58
C LYS A 323 -31.36 7.75 -7.53
N ILE A 324 -30.97 6.47 -7.35
CA ILE A 324 -29.90 6.09 -6.40
C ILE A 324 -28.53 6.57 -6.89
N LEU A 325 -28.32 6.58 -8.22
CA LEU A 325 -27.07 6.93 -8.83
C LEU A 325 -26.71 8.42 -8.71
N GLN A 326 -27.69 9.30 -8.47
CA GLN A 326 -27.49 10.76 -8.45
C GLN A 326 -26.55 11.23 -7.30
N GLU A 327 -26.45 10.46 -6.23
CA GLU A 327 -25.65 10.82 -5.04
C GLU A 327 -24.22 10.25 -5.06
N LYS A 328 -23.87 9.45 -6.07
CA LYS A 328 -22.59 8.73 -6.14
C LYS A 328 -21.84 9.02 -7.44
N LYS A 329 -20.52 8.90 -7.43
CA LYS A 329 -19.74 8.91 -8.68
C LYS A 329 -20.16 7.73 -9.54
N THR A 330 -20.81 8.03 -10.65
CA THR A 330 -21.39 7.01 -11.53
C THR A 330 -21.03 7.27 -12.98
N ILE A 331 -20.77 6.21 -13.73
CA ILE A 331 -20.68 6.24 -15.20
C ILE A 331 -21.77 5.30 -15.73
N VAL A 332 -22.59 5.80 -16.60
CA VAL A 332 -23.63 5.02 -17.28
C VAL A 332 -23.04 4.45 -18.57
N LEU A 333 -23.04 3.13 -18.67
CA LEU A 333 -22.55 2.40 -19.83
C LEU A 333 -23.74 2.03 -20.71
N TYR A 334 -23.90 2.75 -21.81
CA TYR A 334 -24.90 2.48 -22.85
C TYR A 334 -24.42 1.31 -23.69
N SER A 335 -24.86 0.11 -23.32
CA SER A 335 -24.31 -1.16 -23.79
C SER A 335 -25.03 -1.72 -24.99
N LYS A 336 -24.37 -2.70 -25.68
CA LYS A 336 -24.87 -3.36 -26.89
C LYS A 336 -25.12 -2.42 -28.07
N THR A 337 -24.23 -1.46 -28.26
CA THR A 337 -24.32 -0.50 -29.40
C THR A 337 -24.15 -1.17 -30.76
N ASP A 338 -23.80 -2.43 -30.82
CA ASP A 338 -23.79 -3.28 -32.00
C ASP A 338 -25.18 -3.77 -32.41
N LEU A 339 -26.23 -3.53 -31.62
CA LEU A 339 -27.63 -3.84 -31.92
C LEU A 339 -28.41 -2.58 -32.27
N GLU A 340 -29.61 -2.79 -32.85
CA GLU A 340 -30.54 -1.69 -33.09
C GLU A 340 -31.02 -1.10 -31.77
N SER A 341 -30.86 0.21 -31.61
CA SER A 341 -31.19 0.89 -30.37
C SER A 341 -32.69 1.14 -30.20
N ALA A 342 -33.22 0.79 -29.01
CA ALA A 342 -34.58 1.13 -28.58
C ALA A 342 -34.63 2.38 -27.68
N ILE A 343 -33.47 2.87 -27.25
CA ILE A 343 -33.32 4.05 -26.39
C ILE A 343 -32.52 5.11 -27.14
N ASP A 344 -33.03 6.33 -27.20
CA ASP A 344 -32.25 7.46 -27.70
C ASP A 344 -31.21 7.90 -26.64
N ILE A 345 -29.95 7.90 -27.02
CA ILE A 345 -28.83 8.24 -26.09
C ILE A 345 -28.94 9.71 -25.62
N GLU A 346 -29.46 10.62 -26.44
CA GLU A 346 -29.62 12.02 -26.05
C GLU A 346 -30.80 12.20 -25.06
N ASP A 347 -31.88 11.38 -25.21
CA ASP A 347 -32.94 11.32 -24.21
C ASP A 347 -32.42 10.77 -22.90
N LEU A 348 -31.60 9.69 -22.92
CA LEU A 348 -30.96 9.14 -21.73
C LEU A 348 -30.07 10.17 -21.04
N LYS A 349 -29.21 10.88 -21.78
CA LYS A 349 -28.36 11.95 -21.22
C LYS A 349 -29.16 13.08 -20.60
N SER A 350 -30.33 13.40 -21.14
CA SER A 350 -31.21 14.46 -20.62
C SER A 350 -31.85 14.09 -19.28
N ARG A 351 -32.06 12.80 -19.02
CA ARG A 351 -32.66 12.27 -17.78
C ARG A 351 -31.63 12.02 -16.67
N ILE A 352 -30.36 11.82 -17.05
CA ILE A 352 -29.29 11.41 -16.14
C ILE A 352 -28.22 12.50 -16.15
N ASN A 353 -27.91 13.04 -14.97
CA ASN A 353 -26.88 14.07 -14.83
C ASN A 353 -25.47 13.47 -14.72
N GLN A 354 -25.30 12.21 -15.14
CA GLN A 354 -24.06 11.42 -15.06
C GLN A 354 -23.49 11.19 -16.47
N PRO A 355 -22.16 11.00 -16.62
CA PRO A 355 -21.57 10.69 -17.92
C PRO A 355 -22.14 9.40 -18.50
N VAL A 356 -22.50 9.44 -19.79
CA VAL A 356 -23.01 8.29 -20.55
C VAL A 356 -22.00 7.92 -21.61
N ILE A 357 -21.49 6.68 -21.58
CA ILE A 357 -20.47 6.16 -22.50
C ILE A 357 -21.07 5.02 -23.32
N PRO A 358 -21.09 5.13 -24.67
CA PRO A 358 -21.46 4.02 -25.52
C PRO A 358 -20.42 2.91 -25.49
N ILE A 359 -20.86 1.65 -25.33
CA ILE A 359 -19.97 0.49 -25.25
C ILE A 359 -20.54 -0.72 -26.00
N SER A 360 -19.69 -1.45 -26.71
CA SER A 360 -20.01 -2.79 -27.21
C SER A 360 -18.95 -3.79 -26.73
N ALA A 361 -19.36 -4.70 -25.88
CA ALA A 361 -18.48 -5.79 -25.44
C ALA A 361 -18.16 -6.78 -26.57
N LYS A 362 -19.03 -6.88 -27.59
CA LYS A 362 -18.83 -7.73 -28.75
C LYS A 362 -17.82 -7.16 -29.74
N GLU A 363 -17.83 -5.83 -29.93
CA GLU A 363 -16.93 -5.12 -30.85
C GLU A 363 -15.73 -4.50 -30.13
N GLU A 364 -15.64 -4.70 -28.80
CA GLU A 364 -14.58 -4.18 -27.92
C GLU A 364 -14.39 -2.66 -27.99
N THR A 365 -15.49 -1.92 -28.18
CA THR A 365 -15.49 -0.45 -28.31
C THR A 365 -15.93 0.23 -27.00
N GLY A 366 -15.47 1.48 -26.78
CA GLY A 366 -15.85 2.34 -25.66
C GLY A 366 -15.00 2.16 -24.39
N ILE A 367 -14.03 1.25 -24.36
CA ILE A 367 -13.16 1.04 -23.19
C ILE A 367 -12.23 2.22 -22.96
N THR A 368 -11.64 2.78 -24.01
CA THR A 368 -10.76 3.95 -23.92
C THR A 368 -11.50 5.16 -23.34
N ASP A 369 -12.72 5.41 -23.80
CA ASP A 369 -13.56 6.50 -23.28
C ASP A 369 -13.92 6.28 -21.80
N LEU A 370 -14.14 5.03 -21.40
CA LEU A 370 -14.38 4.67 -20.00
C LEU A 370 -13.13 4.94 -19.15
N GLU A 371 -11.95 4.55 -19.60
CA GLU A 371 -10.68 4.81 -18.92
C GLU A 371 -10.41 6.30 -18.74
N GLU A 372 -10.56 7.09 -19.82
CA GLU A 372 -10.37 8.54 -19.79
C GLU A 372 -11.34 9.19 -18.80
N LYS A 373 -12.61 8.74 -18.79
CA LYS A 373 -13.61 9.29 -17.88
C LYS A 373 -13.36 8.94 -16.42
N ILE A 374 -12.91 7.72 -16.13
CA ILE A 374 -12.50 7.33 -14.76
C ILE A 374 -11.31 8.19 -14.34
N ARG A 375 -10.31 8.39 -15.20
CA ARG A 375 -9.16 9.24 -14.92
C ARG A 375 -9.57 10.67 -14.58
N GLU A 376 -10.44 11.28 -15.40
CA GLU A 376 -10.95 12.62 -15.16
C GLU A 376 -11.73 12.75 -13.83
N MET A 377 -12.49 11.71 -13.45
CA MET A 377 -13.33 11.73 -12.24
C MET A 377 -12.56 11.52 -10.93
N PHE A 378 -11.43 10.82 -11.00
CA PHE A 378 -10.74 10.37 -9.79
C PHE A 378 -9.35 10.98 -9.59
N PHE A 379 -8.75 11.57 -10.63
CA PHE A 379 -7.43 12.17 -10.52
C PHE A 379 -7.49 13.67 -10.84
N SER A 380 -6.78 14.46 -10.03
CA SER A 380 -6.85 15.94 -10.08
C SER A 380 -6.06 16.57 -11.23
N GLY A 381 -5.45 15.77 -12.13
CA GLY A 381 -4.63 16.23 -13.25
C GLY A 381 -4.09 15.08 -14.09
N GLU A 382 -3.18 15.39 -15.01
CA GLU A 382 -2.37 14.33 -15.63
C GLU A 382 -1.59 13.62 -14.53
N ILE A 383 -1.72 12.29 -14.46
CA ILE A 383 -0.89 11.49 -13.59
C ILE A 383 0.51 11.53 -14.20
N ASP A 384 1.28 12.56 -13.87
CA ASP A 384 2.66 12.70 -14.33
C ASP A 384 3.57 12.12 -13.23
N PHE A 385 4.08 10.90 -13.50
CA PHE A 385 4.97 10.18 -12.58
C PHE A 385 6.42 10.65 -12.65
N ASN A 386 6.64 11.93 -12.98
CA ASN A 386 7.94 12.57 -12.98
C ASN A 386 8.35 12.91 -11.53
N ASP A 387 8.91 11.94 -10.81
CA ASP A 387 9.57 12.09 -9.51
C ASP A 387 8.74 12.73 -8.36
N GLU A 388 7.43 12.91 -8.53
CA GLU A 388 6.56 13.37 -7.45
C GLU A 388 6.39 12.31 -6.36
N VAL A 389 6.40 12.77 -5.10
CA VAL A 389 6.18 11.92 -3.93
C VAL A 389 4.69 11.84 -3.67
N TYR A 390 4.08 10.66 -3.90
CA TYR A 390 2.68 10.41 -3.57
C TYR A 390 2.55 9.81 -2.16
N ILE A 391 1.74 10.46 -1.34
CA ILE A 391 1.39 9.94 -0.01
C ILE A 391 0.27 8.92 -0.18
N THR A 392 0.53 7.67 0.16
CA THR A 392 -0.43 6.55 0.04
C THR A 392 -1.05 6.16 1.38
N ASN A 393 -0.35 6.48 2.47
CA ASN A 393 -0.70 6.05 3.82
C ASN A 393 -1.51 7.12 4.56
N GLU A 394 -2.68 6.74 5.09
CA GLU A 394 -3.57 7.65 5.84
C GLU A 394 -2.91 8.16 7.13
N ARG A 395 -2.07 7.38 7.79
CA ARG A 395 -1.28 7.82 8.95
C ARG A 395 -0.38 9.01 8.59
N HIS A 396 0.36 8.91 7.47
CA HIS A 396 1.20 10.02 6.97
C HIS A 396 0.36 11.25 6.68
N ARG A 397 -0.78 11.07 6.02
CA ARG A 397 -1.71 12.17 5.71
C ARG A 397 -2.18 12.88 6.96
N GLN A 398 -2.56 12.14 8.02
CA GLN A 398 -3.02 12.72 9.28
C GLN A 398 -1.91 13.51 10.00
N GLU A 399 -0.69 12.99 10.02
CA GLU A 399 0.43 13.71 10.64
C GLU A 399 0.84 14.97 9.83
N LEU A 400 0.77 14.92 8.47
CA LEU A 400 0.97 16.10 7.62
C LEU A 400 -0.11 17.16 7.86
N LEU A 401 -1.37 16.78 8.08
CA LEU A 401 -2.45 17.72 8.42
C LEU A 401 -2.18 18.41 9.76
N LYS A 402 -1.76 17.68 10.79
CA LYS A 402 -1.40 18.23 12.09
C LYS A 402 -0.23 19.22 11.96
N ALA A 403 0.84 18.81 11.27
CA ALA A 403 1.99 19.68 11.04
C ALA A 403 1.60 20.97 10.32
N ARG A 404 0.74 20.89 9.29
CA ARG A 404 0.24 22.08 8.59
C ARG A 404 -0.61 22.98 9.50
N GLU A 405 -1.44 22.39 10.37
CA GLU A 405 -2.25 23.13 11.35
C GLU A 405 -1.34 23.87 12.34
N SER A 406 -0.33 23.21 12.91
CA SER A 406 0.65 23.83 13.81
C SER A 406 1.40 24.99 13.13
N LEU A 407 1.85 24.83 11.87
CA LEU A 407 2.47 25.93 11.12
C LEU A 407 1.50 27.10 10.88
N SER A 408 0.21 26.83 10.73
CA SER A 408 -0.80 27.91 10.63
C SER A 408 -0.99 28.65 11.96
N LEU A 409 -0.79 27.98 13.11
CA LEU A 409 -0.79 28.64 14.41
C LEU A 409 0.44 29.55 14.57
N VAL A 410 1.62 29.14 14.05
CA VAL A 410 2.81 30.02 14.01
C VAL A 410 2.50 31.29 13.23
N GLU A 411 1.94 31.21 12.02
CA GLU A 411 1.55 32.39 11.22
C GLU A 411 0.60 33.30 11.99
N ASN A 412 -0.45 32.75 12.61
CA ASN A 412 -1.41 33.52 13.41
C ASN A 412 -0.77 34.20 14.61
N SER A 413 0.20 33.54 15.26
CA SER A 413 0.93 34.08 16.38
C SER A 413 1.83 35.28 15.97
N ILE A 414 2.48 35.15 14.78
CA ILE A 414 3.27 36.22 14.17
C ILE A 414 2.38 37.42 13.83
N GLU A 415 1.28 37.22 13.09
CA GLU A 415 0.32 38.24 12.70
C GLU A 415 -0.29 38.97 13.92
N SER A 416 -0.49 38.24 15.01
CA SER A 416 -1.02 38.80 16.26
C SER A 416 0.02 39.50 17.12
N GLY A 417 1.29 39.49 16.71
CA GLY A 417 2.41 40.10 17.47
C GLY A 417 2.63 39.43 18.81
N MET A 418 2.44 38.11 18.90
CA MET A 418 2.71 37.32 20.10
C MET A 418 4.22 37.24 20.37
N PRO A 419 4.65 37.05 21.64
CA PRO A 419 6.05 36.77 21.96
C PRO A 419 6.57 35.49 21.26
N GLU A 420 7.87 35.43 20.98
CA GLU A 420 8.54 34.41 20.19
C GLU A 420 8.51 33.01 20.82
N ASP A 421 8.36 32.92 22.15
CA ASP A 421 8.19 31.66 22.87
C ASP A 421 6.92 30.90 22.42
N PHE A 422 5.89 31.59 21.94
CA PHE A 422 4.71 30.95 21.35
C PHE A 422 5.02 30.30 20.00
N TYR A 423 5.95 30.88 19.21
CA TYR A 423 6.33 30.31 17.92
C TYR A 423 7.06 28.97 18.08
N SER A 424 7.94 28.86 19.10
CA SER A 424 8.72 27.64 19.35
C SER A 424 7.83 26.46 19.72
N ILE A 425 6.75 26.69 20.44
CA ILE A 425 5.78 25.64 20.82
C ILE A 425 5.13 25.03 19.56
N ASP A 426 4.52 25.87 18.72
CA ASP A 426 3.82 25.41 17.53
C ASP A 426 4.79 24.84 16.47
N LEU A 427 6.01 25.39 16.35
CA LEU A 427 7.06 24.82 15.50
C LEU A 427 7.48 23.43 15.99
N THR A 428 7.57 23.23 17.30
CA THR A 428 7.91 21.94 17.91
C THR A 428 6.79 20.91 17.65
N ASP A 429 5.53 21.29 17.77
CA ASP A 429 4.39 20.42 17.46
C ASP A 429 4.40 19.99 15.99
N ALA A 430 4.71 20.90 15.07
CA ALA A 430 4.87 20.58 13.65
C ALA A 430 6.05 19.60 13.42
N TYR A 431 7.20 19.88 14.04
CA TYR A 431 8.39 19.03 13.97
C TYR A 431 8.15 17.62 14.49
N GLU A 432 7.44 17.47 15.62
CA GLU A 432 7.09 16.17 16.17
C GLU A 432 6.09 15.40 15.31
N SER A 433 5.08 16.10 14.77
CA SER A 433 4.10 15.47 13.87
C SER A 433 4.78 14.91 12.63
N LEU A 434 5.72 15.61 12.04
CA LEU A 434 6.54 15.15 10.94
C LEU A 434 7.45 13.96 11.36
N GLY A 435 8.01 14.01 12.58
CA GLY A 435 8.81 12.91 13.14
C GLY A 435 8.03 11.60 13.29
N ARG A 436 6.75 11.69 13.67
CA ARG A 436 5.87 10.52 13.76
C ARG A 436 5.66 9.81 12.43
N ILE A 437 5.78 10.50 11.29
CA ILE A 437 5.77 9.86 9.96
C ILE A 437 6.95 8.89 9.83
N LEU A 438 8.11 9.28 10.30
CA LEU A 438 9.35 8.49 10.24
C LEU A 438 9.46 7.43 11.35
N GLY A 439 8.53 7.46 12.31
CA GLY A 439 8.50 6.51 13.42
C GLY A 439 9.17 7.01 14.69
N GLU A 440 9.52 8.30 14.78
CA GLU A 440 10.05 8.90 16.00
C GLU A 440 8.95 9.11 17.03
N SER A 441 9.28 8.93 18.30
CA SER A 441 8.36 9.17 19.45
C SER A 441 7.05 8.35 19.41
N LEU A 442 7.02 7.23 18.68
CA LEU A 442 5.87 6.32 18.67
C LEU A 442 5.93 5.37 19.87
N GLY A 443 4.77 5.13 20.50
CA GLY A 443 4.64 4.09 21.54
C GLY A 443 4.84 2.70 20.95
N GLU A 444 5.38 1.79 21.76
CA GLU A 444 5.65 0.40 21.38
C GLU A 444 4.39 -0.33 20.89
N ASP A 445 3.22 -0.06 21.49
CA ASP A 445 1.94 -0.66 21.11
C ASP A 445 1.56 -0.32 19.67
N LEU A 446 1.74 0.95 19.25
CA LEU A 446 1.43 1.39 17.89
C LEU A 446 2.39 0.76 16.87
N VAL A 447 3.67 0.69 17.20
CA VAL A 447 4.67 0.01 16.37
C VAL A 447 4.28 -1.46 16.19
N ASN A 448 3.93 -2.16 17.27
CA ASN A 448 3.49 -3.55 17.22
C ASN A 448 2.22 -3.73 16.37
N GLU A 449 1.23 -2.82 16.51
CA GLU A 449 0.01 -2.86 15.69
C GLU A 449 0.31 -2.72 14.20
N ILE A 450 1.19 -1.78 13.81
CA ILE A 450 1.57 -1.58 12.41
C ILE A 450 2.19 -2.85 11.85
N PHE A 451 3.18 -3.44 12.55
CA PHE A 451 3.88 -4.63 12.05
C PHE A 451 3.04 -5.90 12.11
N SER A 452 2.03 -5.99 12.97
CA SER A 452 1.11 -7.14 13.01
C SER A 452 0.33 -7.36 11.71
N LYS A 453 0.19 -6.33 10.88
CA LYS A 453 -0.49 -6.36 9.57
C LYS A 453 0.42 -6.84 8.43
N PHE A 454 1.70 -7.09 8.73
CA PHE A 454 2.69 -7.52 7.73
C PHE A 454 2.63 -9.04 7.49
N CYS A 455 3.21 -9.46 6.37
CA CYS A 455 3.31 -10.89 6.05
C CYS A 455 4.29 -11.61 6.97
N MET A 456 4.03 -12.90 7.26
CA MET A 456 4.99 -13.81 7.90
C MET A 456 6.27 -13.89 7.06
N GLY A 457 7.43 -13.87 7.72
CA GLY A 457 8.72 -13.96 7.04
C GLY A 457 9.26 -12.67 6.41
N LYS A 458 8.59 -11.55 6.69
CA LYS A 458 9.02 -10.17 6.32
C LYS A 458 9.24 -9.30 7.54
#